data_ccfca3a5c5c23424dd86a25b3a0603df
#
_entry.id   ccfca3a5c5c23424dd86a25b3a0603df
#
_cell.length_a   1.000
_cell.length_b   1.000
_cell.length_c   1.000
_cell.angle_alpha   90.00
_cell.angle_beta   90.00
_cell.angle_gamma   90.00
#
_symmetry.space_group_name_H-M   'P 1'
#
loop_
_entity.id
_entity.type
_entity.pdbx_description
1 polymer ?
#
loop_
_entity_poly.entity_id
_entity_poly.type
_entity_poly.pdbx_seq_one_letter_code
_entity_poly.pdbx_strand_id
1 'polypeptide(L)'
;LNSALVNDWGWASVYEEQLRTYWMPGSVVIGISVHGGSGKDQAGAWSQNLLRAMQFTKDNGGIAISLSGFDGGAMKDLADACVVVPADSTPLVESFHVVLHHLIVFRLKEKIQEYKKGGNQ
;
A
#
# COMPACT_ATOMS: atom_id res chain seq x y z
N LEU A 1 -7.08 -17.14 9.96
CA LEU A 1 -6.91 -15.79 10.52
C LEU A 1 -7.92 -14.80 9.96
N ASN A 2 -8.00 -14.64 8.62
CA ASN A 2 -8.90 -13.65 8.01
C ASN A 2 -10.38 -13.85 8.37
N SER A 3 -10.87 -15.07 8.36
CA SER A 3 -12.28 -15.35 8.69
C SER A 3 -12.62 -14.97 10.14
N ALA A 4 -11.74 -15.22 11.09
CA ALA A 4 -11.92 -14.81 12.48
C ALA A 4 -11.90 -13.28 12.61
N LEU A 5 -10.94 -12.60 11.99
CA LEU A 5 -10.85 -11.14 12.01
C LEU A 5 -12.05 -10.45 11.36
N VAL A 6 -12.56 -10.99 10.24
CA VAL A 6 -13.78 -10.47 9.61
C VAL A 6 -14.99 -10.66 10.50
N ASN A 7 -15.11 -11.82 11.16
CA ASN A 7 -16.23 -12.15 12.04
C ASN A 7 -16.25 -11.24 13.28
N ASP A 8 -15.11 -11.00 13.90
CA ASP A 8 -15.00 -10.30 15.18
C ASP A 8 -14.90 -8.77 15.01
N TRP A 9 -14.22 -8.31 13.95
CA TRP A 9 -13.86 -6.89 13.75
C TRP A 9 -14.38 -6.30 12.43
N GLY A 10 -14.94 -7.11 11.56
CA GLY A 10 -15.44 -6.71 10.25
C GLY A 10 -14.35 -6.59 9.18
N TRP A 11 -14.78 -6.63 7.91
CA TRP A 11 -13.89 -6.61 6.75
C TRP A 11 -12.96 -5.39 6.70
N ALA A 12 -13.47 -4.22 7.10
CA ALA A 12 -12.71 -2.96 7.05
C ALA A 12 -11.48 -2.96 7.99
N SER A 13 -11.46 -3.79 9.02
CA SER A 13 -10.37 -3.84 10.01
C SER A 13 -9.37 -4.97 9.77
N VAL A 14 -9.61 -5.85 8.79
CA VAL A 14 -8.88 -7.11 8.65
C VAL A 14 -7.37 -6.94 8.53
N TYR A 15 -6.89 -5.96 7.80
CA TYR A 15 -5.45 -5.71 7.65
C TYR A 15 -4.86 -4.91 8.81
N GLU A 16 -5.61 -3.98 9.36
CA GLU A 16 -5.22 -3.24 10.56
C GLU A 16 -4.96 -4.21 11.72
N GLU A 17 -5.87 -5.16 11.97
CA GLU A 17 -5.71 -6.13 13.06
C GLU A 17 -4.57 -7.13 12.82
N GLN A 18 -4.31 -7.49 11.56
CA GLN A 18 -3.12 -8.28 11.23
C GLN A 18 -1.84 -7.48 11.52
N LEU A 19 -1.79 -6.22 11.16
CA LEU A 19 -0.65 -5.35 11.45
C LEU A 19 -0.43 -5.20 12.95
N ARG A 20 -1.47 -5.05 13.76
CA ARG A 20 -1.32 -5.02 15.24
C ARG A 20 -0.57 -6.23 15.79
N THR A 21 -0.82 -7.39 15.19
CA THR A 21 -0.19 -8.65 15.61
C THR A 21 1.27 -8.76 15.18
N TYR A 22 1.61 -8.28 13.98
CA TYR A 22 2.92 -8.48 13.36
C TYR A 22 3.78 -7.21 13.31
N TRP A 23 3.30 -6.12 13.90
CA TRP A 23 3.97 -4.83 13.82
C TRP A 23 5.37 -4.85 14.40
N MET A 24 6.29 -4.27 13.67
CA MET A 24 7.66 -3.99 14.14
C MET A 24 8.02 -2.53 13.83
N PRO A 25 8.80 -1.87 14.69
CA PRO A 25 9.29 -0.52 14.39
C PRO A 25 10.01 -0.46 13.05
N GLY A 26 9.71 0.54 12.24
CA GLY A 26 10.26 0.69 10.90
C GLY A 26 9.56 -0.14 9.82
N SER A 27 8.43 -0.78 10.13
CA SER A 27 7.63 -1.49 9.13
C SER A 27 7.22 -0.58 7.97
N VAL A 28 7.24 -1.16 6.76
CA VAL A 28 6.75 -0.51 5.53
C VAL A 28 5.53 -1.28 5.04
N VAL A 29 4.45 -0.57 4.79
CA VAL A 29 3.21 -1.14 4.24
C VAL A 29 2.99 -0.59 2.84
N ILE A 30 2.78 -1.48 1.88
CA ILE A 30 2.45 -1.12 0.50
C ILE A 30 0.99 -1.47 0.25
N GLY A 31 0.15 -0.44 0.05
CA GLY A 31 -1.23 -0.59 -0.37
C GLY A 31 -1.33 -0.57 -1.91
N ILE A 32 -2.02 -1.55 -2.48
CA ILE A 32 -2.24 -1.65 -3.92
C ILE A 32 -3.74 -1.69 -4.17
N SER A 33 -4.26 -0.70 -4.87
CA SER A 33 -5.68 -0.60 -5.20
C SER A 33 -5.86 0.20 -6.48
N VAL A 34 -6.67 -0.29 -7.41
CA VAL A 34 -6.91 0.38 -8.69
C VAL A 34 -7.42 1.81 -8.49
N HIS A 35 -8.41 2.00 -7.64
CA HIS A 35 -9.00 3.32 -7.36
C HIS A 35 -8.38 4.03 -6.13
N GLY A 36 -7.51 3.38 -5.38
CA GLY A 36 -6.85 3.98 -4.21
C GLY A 36 -7.78 4.26 -3.02
N GLY A 37 -8.84 3.48 -2.86
CA GLY A 37 -9.86 3.74 -1.84
C GLY A 37 -10.96 4.69 -2.33
N SER A 38 -11.55 5.47 -1.45
CA SER A 38 -12.56 6.47 -1.82
C SER A 38 -11.92 7.60 -2.61
N GLY A 39 -12.28 7.76 -3.87
CA GLY A 39 -11.81 8.83 -4.75
C GLY A 39 -12.95 9.69 -5.26
N LYS A 40 -12.64 10.67 -6.10
CA LYS A 40 -13.63 11.61 -6.68
C LYS A 40 -14.59 10.93 -7.64
N ASP A 41 -14.13 9.88 -8.29
CA ASP A 41 -14.85 9.07 -9.27
C ASP A 41 -15.72 7.98 -8.64
N GLN A 42 -15.56 7.72 -7.35
CA GLN A 42 -16.27 6.66 -6.62
C GLN A 42 -16.89 7.20 -5.34
N ALA A 43 -18.21 7.25 -5.32
CA ALA A 43 -18.96 7.52 -4.10
C ALA A 43 -18.99 6.24 -3.25
N GLY A 44 -18.28 6.22 -2.12
CA GLY A 44 -18.40 5.12 -1.19
C GLY A 44 -17.12 4.71 -0.48
N ALA A 45 -17.21 3.61 0.25
CA ALA A 45 -16.20 3.14 1.17
C ALA A 45 -15.33 2.01 0.59
N TRP A 46 -14.82 2.19 -0.62
CA TRP A 46 -13.95 1.19 -1.26
C TRP A 46 -12.59 1.12 -0.56
N SER A 47 -12.07 -0.10 -0.47
CA SER A 47 -10.74 -0.37 0.10
C SER A 47 -10.51 0.21 1.49
N GLN A 48 -11.55 0.28 2.32
CA GLN A 48 -11.43 0.81 3.69
C GLN A 48 -10.44 -0.01 4.54
N ASN A 49 -10.32 -1.30 4.27
CA ASN A 49 -9.33 -2.17 4.89
C ASN A 49 -7.89 -1.72 4.61
N LEU A 50 -7.59 -1.28 3.39
CA LEU A 50 -6.28 -0.72 3.04
C LEU A 50 -6.06 0.65 3.68
N LEU A 51 -7.05 1.53 3.65
CA LEU A 51 -6.95 2.86 4.26
C LEU A 51 -6.68 2.78 5.76
N ARG A 52 -7.37 1.88 6.48
CA ARG A 52 -7.13 1.65 7.90
C ARG A 52 -5.73 1.09 8.16
N ALA A 53 -5.27 0.14 7.36
CA ALA A 53 -3.92 -0.40 7.47
C ALA A 53 -2.84 0.68 7.26
N MET A 54 -3.03 1.55 6.27
CA MET A 54 -2.10 2.65 6.00
C MET A 54 -2.14 3.71 7.12
N GLN A 55 -3.32 4.04 7.63
CA GLN A 55 -3.45 4.95 8.77
C GLN A 55 -2.77 4.39 10.01
N PHE A 56 -3.04 3.11 10.35
CA PHE A 56 -2.36 2.42 11.44
C PHE A 56 -0.83 2.48 11.27
N THR A 57 -0.34 2.28 10.07
CA THR A 57 1.10 2.35 9.75
C THR A 57 1.68 3.71 10.12
N LYS A 58 1.03 4.80 9.71
CA LYS A 58 1.46 6.17 10.02
C LYS A 58 1.40 6.48 11.51
N ASP A 59 0.32 6.09 12.17
CA ASP A 59 0.12 6.33 13.60
C ASP A 59 1.15 5.60 14.48
N ASN A 60 1.76 4.54 13.95
CA ASN A 60 2.78 3.74 14.63
C ASN A 60 4.21 3.97 14.09
N GLY A 61 4.45 5.07 13.38
CA GLY A 61 5.77 5.48 12.93
C GLY A 61 6.38 4.63 11.80
N GLY A 62 5.55 3.90 11.05
CA GLY A 62 5.95 3.19 9.84
C GLY A 62 5.85 4.07 8.59
N ILE A 63 6.15 3.48 7.44
CA ILE A 63 6.08 4.12 6.13
C ILE A 63 4.95 3.48 5.32
N ALA A 64 4.01 4.31 4.85
CA ALA A 64 2.93 3.89 3.99
C ALA A 64 3.24 4.26 2.53
N ILE A 65 3.17 3.27 1.63
CA ILE A 65 3.38 3.44 0.19
C ILE A 65 2.09 3.03 -0.53
N SER A 66 1.69 3.75 -1.58
CA SER A 66 0.54 3.37 -2.40
C SER A 66 0.87 3.19 -3.88
N LEU A 67 0.27 2.17 -4.48
CA LEU A 67 0.18 2.00 -5.92
C LEU A 67 -1.29 2.05 -6.31
N SER A 68 -1.66 2.96 -7.19
CA SER A 68 -3.05 3.16 -7.60
C SER A 68 -3.15 3.59 -9.06
N GLY A 69 -4.33 3.89 -9.52
CA GLY A 69 -4.64 4.48 -10.81
C GLY A 69 -5.70 5.56 -10.66
N PHE A 70 -6.35 5.93 -11.74
CA PHE A 70 -7.36 6.97 -11.77
C PHE A 70 -6.85 8.27 -11.12
N ASP A 71 -7.55 8.83 -10.15
CA ASP A 71 -7.13 10.02 -9.42
C ASP A 71 -6.20 9.74 -8.22
N GLY A 72 -5.95 8.47 -7.93
CA GLY A 72 -5.14 8.02 -6.80
C GLY A 72 -5.93 7.76 -5.52
N GLY A 73 -7.17 8.22 -5.45
CA GLY A 73 -8.05 8.05 -4.29
C GLY A 73 -7.47 8.59 -2.98
N ALA A 74 -8.06 8.20 -1.88
CA ALA A 74 -7.63 8.61 -0.54
C ALA A 74 -6.23 8.06 -0.18
N MET A 75 -5.81 6.95 -0.78
CA MET A 75 -4.48 6.38 -0.55
C MET A 75 -3.36 7.32 -0.99
N LYS A 76 -3.57 8.12 -2.05
CA LYS A 76 -2.60 9.11 -2.53
C LYS A 76 -2.29 10.16 -1.48
N ASP A 77 -3.32 10.66 -0.79
CA ASP A 77 -3.16 11.70 0.23
C ASP A 77 -2.61 11.14 1.55
N LEU A 78 -2.90 9.88 1.82
CA LEU A 78 -2.48 9.19 3.05
C LEU A 78 -1.04 8.66 2.99
N ALA A 79 -0.56 8.27 1.83
CA ALA A 79 0.75 7.64 1.65
C ALA A 79 1.91 8.64 1.83
N ASP A 80 3.04 8.15 2.35
CA ASP A 80 4.31 8.88 2.39
C ASP A 80 4.98 8.91 1.02
N ALA A 81 4.74 7.88 0.20
CA ALA A 81 5.11 7.83 -1.21
C ALA A 81 4.02 7.14 -2.02
N CYS A 82 3.73 7.64 -3.22
CA CYS A 82 2.72 7.04 -4.07
C CYS A 82 3.12 7.02 -5.55
N VAL A 83 2.64 5.99 -6.25
CA VAL A 83 2.65 5.94 -7.70
C VAL A 83 1.20 5.82 -8.17
N VAL A 84 0.76 6.78 -8.97
CA VAL A 84 -0.57 6.77 -9.60
C VAL A 84 -0.36 6.51 -11.08
N VAL A 85 -0.86 5.38 -11.57
CA VAL A 85 -0.85 5.06 -13.00
C VAL A 85 -1.83 6.01 -13.70
N PRO A 86 -1.39 6.81 -14.67
CA PRO A 86 -2.24 7.83 -15.31
C PRO A 86 -3.16 7.19 -16.36
N ALA A 87 -4.06 6.32 -15.90
CA ALA A 87 -5.03 5.62 -16.73
C ALA A 87 -6.35 5.43 -15.99
N ASP A 88 -7.45 5.62 -16.67
CA ASP A 88 -8.81 5.47 -16.16
C ASP A 88 -9.42 4.14 -16.67
N SER A 89 -8.65 3.09 -16.59
CA SER A 89 -9.02 1.74 -17.03
C SER A 89 -8.46 0.70 -16.08
N THR A 90 -9.32 -0.03 -15.42
CA THR A 90 -8.93 -1.09 -14.47
C THR A 90 -7.90 -2.06 -15.04
N PRO A 91 -8.13 -2.70 -16.22
CA PRO A 91 -7.14 -3.66 -16.74
C PRO A 91 -5.79 -3.01 -17.09
N LEU A 92 -5.76 -1.76 -17.52
CA LEU A 92 -4.51 -1.05 -17.76
C LEU A 92 -3.77 -0.75 -16.46
N VAL A 93 -4.47 -0.24 -15.45
CA VAL A 93 -3.88 0.04 -14.13
C VAL A 93 -3.30 -1.24 -13.51
N GLU A 94 -4.04 -2.34 -13.52
CA GLU A 94 -3.58 -3.62 -13.00
C GLU A 94 -2.34 -4.14 -13.73
N SER A 95 -2.31 -4.04 -15.06
CA SER A 95 -1.16 -4.42 -15.87
C SER A 95 0.09 -3.59 -15.54
N PHE A 96 -0.07 -2.29 -15.38
CA PHE A 96 1.03 -1.41 -14.97
C PHE A 96 1.48 -1.66 -13.53
N HIS A 97 0.58 -2.02 -12.61
CA HIS A 97 0.98 -2.44 -11.28
C HIS A 97 1.94 -3.64 -11.30
N VAL A 98 1.72 -4.61 -12.20
CA VAL A 98 2.65 -5.74 -12.38
C VAL A 98 4.02 -5.26 -12.85
N VAL A 99 4.08 -4.34 -13.81
CA VAL A 99 5.35 -3.72 -14.27
C VAL A 99 6.05 -3.01 -13.11
N LEU A 100 5.31 -2.24 -12.32
CA LEU A 100 5.85 -1.52 -11.16
C LEU A 100 6.41 -2.45 -10.09
N HIS A 101 5.78 -3.61 -9.84
CA HIS A 101 6.31 -4.61 -8.91
C HIS A 101 7.73 -5.04 -9.30
N HIS A 102 7.94 -5.37 -10.57
CA HIS A 102 9.26 -5.77 -11.07
C HIS A 102 10.27 -4.63 -10.99
N LEU A 103 9.90 -3.43 -11.41
CA LEU A 103 10.77 -2.26 -11.33
C LEU A 103 11.22 -1.96 -9.89
N ILE A 104 10.28 -1.96 -8.95
CA ILE A 104 10.56 -1.73 -7.53
C ILE A 104 11.52 -2.79 -6.99
N VAL A 105 11.27 -4.07 -7.30
CA VAL A 105 12.11 -5.19 -6.82
C VAL A 105 13.51 -5.10 -7.40
N PHE A 106 13.67 -4.84 -8.71
CA PHE A 106 14.98 -4.70 -9.31
C PHE A 106 15.74 -3.51 -8.74
N ARG A 107 15.09 -2.36 -8.63
CA ARG A 107 15.72 -1.16 -8.07
C ARG A 107 16.11 -1.34 -6.61
N LEU A 108 15.27 -2.00 -5.82
CA LEU A 108 15.57 -2.31 -4.43
C LEU A 108 16.78 -3.24 -4.29
N LYS A 109 16.89 -4.25 -5.15
CA LYS A 109 18.09 -5.12 -5.18
C LYS A 109 19.37 -4.34 -5.45
N GLU A 110 19.35 -3.43 -6.42
CA GLU A 110 20.49 -2.56 -6.72
C GLU A 110 20.86 -1.71 -5.49
N LYS A 111 19.89 -1.06 -4.88
CA LYS A 111 20.11 -0.22 -3.69
C LYS A 111 20.68 -1.01 -2.51
N ILE A 112 20.21 -2.22 -2.26
CA ILE A 112 20.74 -3.10 -1.21
C ILE A 112 22.20 -3.46 -1.52
N GLN A 113 22.54 -3.74 -2.77
CA GLN A 113 23.91 -4.04 -3.17
C GLN A 113 24.84 -2.84 -3.01
N GLU A 114 24.39 -1.64 -3.43
CA GLU A 114 25.12 -0.38 -3.24
C GLU A 114 25.40 -0.15 -1.74
N TYR A 115 24.38 -0.30 -0.88
CA TYR A 115 24.51 -0.13 0.56
C TYR A 115 25.52 -1.11 1.17
N LYS A 116 25.47 -2.39 0.80
CA LYS A 116 26.41 -3.41 1.29
C LYS A 116 27.87 -3.12 0.88
N LYS A 117 28.08 -2.59 -0.32
CA LYS A 117 29.42 -2.21 -0.79
C LYS A 117 29.97 -0.98 -0.07
N GLY A 118 29.13 0.02 0.22
CA GLY A 118 29.52 1.24 0.94
C GLY A 118 29.73 1.03 2.45
N GLY A 119 29.12 0.03 3.06
CA GLY A 119 29.29 -0.29 4.49
C GLY A 119 30.55 -1.11 4.85
N ASN A 120 31.32 -1.51 3.85
CA ASN A 120 32.59 -2.24 4.02
C ASN A 120 33.84 -1.36 3.83
N GLN A 121 33.71 -0.05 3.99
CA GLN A 121 34.85 0.90 4.00
C GLN A 121 35.13 1.43 5.39
#